data_de84af91bc08055c566481fea644cec0
#
_entry.id   de84af91bc08055c566481fea644cec0
#
_cell.length_a   1.000
_cell.length_b   1.000
_cell.length_c   1.000
_cell.angle_alpha   90.00
_cell.angle_beta   90.00
_cell.angle_gamma   90.00
#
_symmetry.space_group_name_H-M   'P 1'
#
loop_
_entity.id
_entity.type
_entity.pdbx_description
1 polymer ?
#
loop_
_entity_poly.entity_id
_entity_poly.type
_entity_poly.pdbx_seq_one_letter_code
_entity_poly.pdbx_strand_id
1 'polypeptide(L)'
;MTLDGYCSRNIPNPQNYADMLEARMKAKKSGDKATANALKLVANTTYGAILSKYSDLFDPLMGRSVCITGQLRLLELAIHLVRECPSLKIVQLNTDGIMVSLSDDDLERYDAICQEWQDRTGFELEEDTISEIIQK
;
A
#
# COMPACT_ATOMS: atom_id res chain seq x y z
N MET A 1 8.08 0.88 -2.34
CA MET A 1 9.51 1.20 -2.62
C MET A 1 9.66 2.39 -3.57
N THR A 2 9.20 2.30 -4.81
CA THR A 2 9.46 3.35 -5.82
C THR A 2 8.72 4.66 -5.59
N LEU A 3 7.51 4.66 -5.04
CA LEU A 3 6.71 5.88 -4.81
C LEU A 3 7.37 6.83 -3.80
N ASP A 4 8.00 6.28 -2.77
CA ASP A 4 8.71 7.07 -1.74
C ASP A 4 10.23 7.18 -2.01
N GLY A 5 10.71 6.68 -3.14
CA GLY A 5 12.13 6.70 -3.52
C GLY A 5 13.02 5.72 -2.76
N TYR A 6 12.45 4.84 -1.93
CA TYR A 6 13.22 3.83 -1.20
C TYR A 6 13.44 2.59 -2.07
N CYS A 7 14.70 2.27 -2.28
CA CYS A 7 15.12 1.06 -2.98
C CYS A 7 16.44 0.57 -2.35
N SER A 8 16.76 -0.72 -2.48
CA SER A 8 18.06 -1.19 -2.04
C SER A 8 19.18 -0.47 -2.80
N ARG A 9 20.14 0.04 -2.05
CA ARG A 9 21.35 0.67 -2.59
C ARG A 9 22.25 -0.32 -3.35
N ASN A 10 22.03 -1.61 -3.16
CA ASN A 10 22.74 -2.70 -3.81
C ASN A 10 22.09 -3.15 -5.14
N ILE A 11 20.97 -2.54 -5.55
CA ILE A 11 20.36 -2.79 -6.86
C ILE A 11 21.14 -2.00 -7.91
N PRO A 12 21.74 -2.67 -8.92
CA PRO A 12 22.57 -1.97 -9.90
C PRO A 12 21.82 -0.97 -10.77
N ASN A 13 20.55 -1.28 -11.08
CA ASN A 13 19.68 -0.41 -11.87
C ASN A 13 18.26 -0.37 -11.27
N PRO A 14 17.97 0.59 -10.36
CA PRO A 14 16.65 0.74 -9.75
C PRO A 14 15.52 0.97 -10.74
N GLN A 15 15.82 1.53 -11.93
CA GLN A 15 14.82 1.77 -12.97
C GLN A 15 14.18 0.48 -13.44
N ASN A 16 14.92 -0.61 -13.55
CA ASN A 16 14.35 -1.91 -13.93
C ASN A 16 13.25 -2.38 -12.97
N TYR A 17 13.39 -2.09 -11.68
CA TYR A 17 12.37 -2.42 -10.69
C TYR A 17 11.12 -1.54 -10.88
N ALA A 18 11.29 -0.26 -11.14
CA ALA A 18 10.18 0.66 -11.42
C ALA A 18 9.43 0.25 -12.71
N ASP A 19 10.16 -0.08 -13.77
CA ASP A 19 9.59 -0.52 -15.04
C ASP A 19 8.80 -1.83 -14.87
N MET A 20 9.28 -2.76 -14.05
CA MET A 20 8.59 -4.00 -13.71
C MET A 20 7.28 -3.74 -12.96
N LEU A 21 7.27 -2.80 -12.01
CA LEU A 21 6.05 -2.41 -11.29
C LEU A 21 5.04 -1.73 -12.23
N GLU A 22 5.50 -0.89 -13.15
CA GLU A 22 4.64 -0.27 -14.16
C GLU A 22 4.03 -1.33 -15.09
N ALA A 23 4.83 -2.30 -15.54
CA ALA A 23 4.34 -3.42 -16.35
C ALA A 23 3.27 -4.22 -15.59
N ARG A 24 3.45 -4.45 -14.29
CA ARG A 24 2.44 -5.11 -13.45
C ARG A 24 1.14 -4.31 -13.41
N MET A 25 1.20 -3.00 -13.23
CA MET A 25 0.02 -2.15 -13.20
C MET A 25 -0.71 -2.15 -14.53
N LYS A 26 0.01 -2.13 -15.65
CA LYS A 26 -0.56 -2.28 -17.00
C LYS A 26 -1.25 -3.62 -17.17
N ALA A 27 -0.63 -4.72 -16.76
CA ALA A 27 -1.20 -6.06 -16.82
C ALA A 27 -2.48 -6.18 -15.96
N LYS A 28 -2.49 -5.59 -14.75
CA LYS A 28 -3.67 -5.54 -13.88
C LYS A 28 -4.83 -4.79 -14.56
N LYS A 29 -4.56 -3.63 -15.18
CA LYS A 29 -5.57 -2.81 -15.88
C LYS A 29 -6.11 -3.47 -17.14
N SER A 30 -5.28 -4.22 -17.87
CA SER A 30 -5.69 -4.97 -19.07
C SER A 30 -6.41 -6.29 -18.78
N GLY A 31 -6.48 -6.71 -17.50
CA GLY A 31 -7.11 -7.98 -17.09
C GLY A 31 -6.21 -9.21 -17.28
N ASP A 32 -4.94 -9.03 -17.62
CA ASP A 32 -3.96 -10.13 -17.68
C ASP A 32 -3.51 -10.54 -16.28
N LYS A 33 -4.32 -11.35 -15.64
CA LYS A 33 -4.10 -11.83 -14.29
C LYS A 33 -2.83 -12.68 -14.14
N ALA A 34 -2.49 -13.45 -15.18
CA ALA A 34 -1.32 -14.33 -15.13
C ALA A 34 -0.03 -13.51 -15.04
N THR A 35 0.15 -12.53 -15.94
CA THR A 35 1.30 -11.62 -15.93
C THR A 35 1.32 -10.76 -14.67
N ALA A 36 0.18 -10.20 -14.26
CA ALA A 36 0.10 -9.39 -13.06
C ALA A 36 0.50 -10.16 -11.79
N ASN A 37 0.11 -11.44 -11.66
CA ASN A 37 0.49 -12.30 -10.54
C ASN A 37 1.96 -12.71 -10.58
N ALA A 38 2.50 -13.03 -11.74
CA ALA A 38 3.92 -13.35 -11.89
C ALA A 38 4.80 -12.14 -11.47
N LEU A 39 4.47 -10.95 -11.94
CA LEU A 39 5.19 -9.73 -11.58
C LEU A 39 5.01 -9.34 -10.11
N LYS A 40 3.85 -9.63 -9.50
CA LYS A 40 3.64 -9.49 -8.06
C LYS A 40 4.60 -10.39 -7.26
N LEU A 41 4.77 -11.63 -7.70
CA LEU A 41 5.70 -12.55 -7.04
C LEU A 41 7.14 -12.04 -7.13
N VAL A 42 7.57 -11.55 -8.29
CA VAL A 42 8.90 -10.95 -8.47
C VAL A 42 9.08 -9.75 -7.54
N ALA A 43 8.10 -8.83 -7.46
CA ALA A 43 8.16 -7.68 -6.59
C ALA A 43 8.30 -8.06 -5.11
N ASN A 44 7.52 -9.03 -4.64
CA ASN A 44 7.56 -9.52 -3.26
C ASN A 44 8.89 -10.22 -2.94
N THR A 45 9.40 -11.01 -3.89
CA THR A 45 10.69 -11.70 -3.74
C THR A 45 11.84 -10.69 -3.65
N THR A 46 11.82 -9.65 -4.47
CA THR A 46 12.81 -8.56 -4.42
C THR A 46 12.78 -7.86 -3.07
N TYR A 47 11.59 -7.54 -2.55
CA TYR A 47 11.46 -6.95 -1.22
C TYR A 47 11.98 -7.88 -0.11
N GLY A 48 11.65 -9.18 -0.17
CA GLY A 48 12.17 -10.17 0.76
C GLY A 48 13.70 -10.29 0.71
N ALA A 49 14.28 -10.21 -0.48
CA ALA A 49 15.73 -10.22 -0.68
C ALA A 49 16.44 -9.03 -0.01
N ILE A 50 15.83 -7.86 -0.02
CA ILE A 50 16.37 -6.65 0.64
C ILE A 50 16.49 -6.85 2.16
N LEU A 51 15.62 -7.63 2.76
CA LEU A 51 15.64 -7.93 4.20
C LEU A 51 16.45 -9.18 4.57
N SER A 52 16.86 -9.98 3.60
CA SER A 52 17.60 -11.22 3.82
C SER A 52 19.10 -10.99 3.87
N LYS A 53 19.73 -11.32 5.00
CA LYS A 53 21.19 -11.21 5.18
C LYS A 53 22.03 -12.10 4.25
N TYR A 54 21.38 -13.05 3.57
CA TYR A 54 22.04 -13.97 2.62
C TYR A 54 21.92 -13.51 1.17
N SER A 55 21.29 -12.35 0.93
CA SER A 55 21.07 -11.80 -0.40
C SER A 55 22.07 -10.70 -0.70
N ASP A 56 22.55 -10.65 -1.94
CA ASP A 56 23.37 -9.54 -2.45
C ASP A 56 22.61 -8.19 -2.45
N LEU A 57 21.27 -8.23 -2.38
CA LEU A 57 20.41 -7.06 -2.29
C LEU A 57 20.17 -6.60 -0.85
N PHE A 58 20.82 -7.22 0.15
CA PHE A 58 20.59 -6.92 1.56
C PHE A 58 20.79 -5.43 1.89
N ASP A 59 19.72 -4.77 2.27
CA ASP A 59 19.71 -3.38 2.72
C ASP A 59 18.57 -3.17 3.73
N PRO A 60 18.79 -3.57 4.98
CA PRO A 60 17.76 -3.55 6.01
C PRO A 60 17.28 -2.12 6.33
N LEU A 61 18.11 -1.11 6.11
CA LEU A 61 17.71 0.28 6.31
C LEU A 61 16.63 0.67 5.30
N MET A 62 16.86 0.42 4.02
CA MET A 62 15.89 0.73 2.97
C MET A 62 14.62 -0.13 3.11
N GLY A 63 14.76 -1.43 3.39
CA GLY A 63 13.61 -2.30 3.60
C GLY A 63 12.72 -1.87 4.77
N ARG A 64 13.30 -1.46 5.89
CA ARG A 64 12.55 -0.92 7.03
C ARG A 64 11.93 0.45 6.72
N SER A 65 12.63 1.29 5.98
CA SER A 65 12.10 2.60 5.55
C SER A 65 10.84 2.44 4.72
N VAL A 66 10.78 1.46 3.81
CA VAL A 66 9.57 1.14 3.04
C VAL A 66 8.39 0.80 3.96
N CYS A 67 8.60 -0.11 4.92
CA CYS A 67 7.57 -0.52 5.87
C CYS A 67 7.05 0.64 6.71
N ILE A 68 7.96 1.37 7.34
CA ILE A 68 7.61 2.47 8.26
C ILE A 68 6.90 3.58 7.50
N THR A 69 7.37 3.95 6.31
CA THR A 69 6.75 4.99 5.50
C THR A 69 5.33 4.59 5.09
N GLY A 70 5.12 3.33 4.66
CA GLY A 70 3.78 2.81 4.36
C GLY A 70 2.83 2.90 5.56
N GLN A 71 3.30 2.50 6.75
CA GLN A 71 2.52 2.60 7.99
C GLN A 71 2.19 4.05 8.36
N LEU A 72 3.15 4.98 8.21
CA LEU A 72 2.92 6.40 8.48
C LEU A 72 1.92 7.02 7.50
N ARG A 73 1.96 6.66 6.22
CA ARG A 73 0.98 7.10 5.23
C ARG A 73 -0.42 6.62 5.56
N LEU A 74 -0.55 5.37 5.98
CA LEU A 74 -1.84 4.81 6.39
C LEU A 74 -2.36 5.44 7.68
N LEU A 75 -1.49 5.71 8.64
CA LEU A 75 -1.83 6.41 9.88
C LEU A 75 -2.28 7.85 9.60
N GLU A 76 -1.63 8.55 8.70
CA GLU A 76 -2.04 9.89 8.25
C GLU A 76 -3.47 9.88 7.69
N LEU A 77 -3.79 8.91 6.83
CA LEU A 77 -5.15 8.73 6.32
C LEU A 77 -6.15 8.48 7.46
N ALA A 78 -5.82 7.57 8.37
CA ALA A 78 -6.68 7.25 9.51
C ALA A 78 -6.99 8.48 10.37
N ILE A 79 -5.97 9.28 10.69
CA ILE A 79 -6.14 10.52 11.48
C ILE A 79 -7.02 11.53 10.73
N HIS A 80 -6.81 11.69 9.41
CA HIS A 80 -7.59 12.61 8.59
C HIS A 80 -9.06 12.18 8.57
N LEU A 81 -9.33 10.90 8.34
CA LEU A 81 -10.69 10.35 8.34
C LEU A 81 -11.40 10.56 9.70
N VAL A 82 -10.74 10.29 10.81
CA VAL A 82 -11.33 10.48 12.14
C VAL A 82 -11.64 11.95 12.45
N ARG A 83 -10.83 12.87 11.96
CA ARG A 83 -11.05 14.31 12.16
C ARG A 83 -12.21 14.86 11.33
N GLU A 84 -12.34 14.41 10.10
CA GLU A 84 -13.28 14.99 9.13
C GLU A 84 -14.62 14.24 9.08
N CYS A 85 -14.68 13.00 9.52
CA CYS A 85 -15.87 12.17 9.52
C CYS A 85 -16.33 11.86 10.96
N PRO A 86 -17.25 12.64 11.54
CA PRO A 86 -17.65 12.49 12.96
C PRO A 86 -18.26 11.12 13.31
N SER A 87 -18.93 10.47 12.37
CA SER A 87 -19.52 9.14 12.57
C SER A 87 -18.53 8.00 12.42
N LEU A 88 -17.33 8.26 11.89
CA LEU A 88 -16.33 7.25 11.60
C LEU A 88 -15.71 6.69 12.88
N LYS A 89 -15.69 5.37 12.97
CA LYS A 89 -14.98 4.63 14.02
C LYS A 89 -13.99 3.67 13.39
N ILE A 90 -12.74 3.73 13.83
CA ILE A 90 -11.75 2.73 13.43
C ILE A 90 -12.02 1.46 14.22
N VAL A 91 -12.30 0.37 13.50
CA VAL A 91 -12.51 -0.97 14.07
C VAL A 91 -11.18 -1.70 14.19
N GLN A 92 -10.35 -1.60 13.14
CA GLN A 92 -9.02 -2.22 13.10
C GLN A 92 -8.07 -1.41 12.23
N LEU A 93 -6.82 -1.33 12.66
CA LEU A 93 -5.72 -0.75 11.91
C LEU A 93 -4.60 -1.78 11.79
N ASN A 94 -4.30 -2.18 10.57
CA ASN A 94 -3.22 -3.11 10.25
C ASN A 94 -2.05 -2.36 9.57
N THR A 95 -1.00 -3.08 9.23
CA THR A 95 0.16 -2.53 8.51
C THR A 95 -0.17 -2.05 7.09
N ASP A 96 -1.20 -2.61 6.48
CA ASP A 96 -1.59 -2.44 5.07
C ASP A 96 -3.08 -2.15 4.87
N GLY A 97 -3.85 -1.97 5.93
CA GLY A 97 -5.27 -1.73 5.83
C GLY A 97 -5.89 -1.08 7.05
N ILE A 98 -7.00 -0.41 6.81
CA ILE A 98 -7.85 0.20 7.84
C ILE A 98 -9.25 -0.37 7.69
N MET A 99 -9.81 -0.88 8.78
CA MET A 99 -11.21 -1.24 8.86
C MET A 99 -11.96 -0.15 9.62
N VAL A 100 -12.95 0.43 8.99
CA VAL A 100 -13.74 1.51 9.57
C VAL A 100 -15.23 1.19 9.51
N SER A 101 -15.97 1.77 10.44
CA SER A 101 -17.42 1.84 10.43
C SER A 101 -17.80 3.31 10.35
N LEU A 102 -18.68 3.68 9.41
CA LEU A 102 -19.19 5.04 9.27
C LEU A 102 -20.65 5.01 8.83
N SER A 103 -21.38 6.10 9.03
CA SER A 103 -22.73 6.28 8.53
C SER A 103 -22.74 6.76 7.09
N ASP A 104 -23.85 6.53 6.39
CA ASP A 104 -24.03 6.96 5.01
C ASP A 104 -23.91 8.49 4.83
N ASP A 105 -24.21 9.25 5.88
CA ASP A 105 -24.11 10.72 5.87
C ASP A 105 -22.67 11.23 5.66
N ASP A 106 -21.67 10.48 6.09
CA ASP A 106 -20.24 10.83 5.96
C ASP A 106 -19.57 10.13 4.76
N LEU A 107 -20.29 9.30 4.00
CA LEU A 107 -19.71 8.50 2.92
C LEU A 107 -19.06 9.34 1.83
N GLU A 108 -19.74 10.40 1.38
CA GLU A 108 -19.19 11.31 0.36
C GLU A 108 -17.89 11.98 0.83
N ARG A 109 -17.85 12.38 2.10
CA ARG A 109 -16.64 12.99 2.70
C ARG A 109 -15.50 11.97 2.83
N TYR A 110 -15.84 10.76 3.23
CA TYR A 110 -14.91 9.64 3.28
C TYR A 110 -14.28 9.37 1.91
N ASP A 111 -15.11 9.25 0.87
CA ASP A 111 -14.66 9.01 -0.51
C ASP A 111 -13.76 10.14 -1.01
N ALA A 112 -14.12 11.40 -0.73
CA ALA A 112 -13.33 12.58 -1.12
C ALA A 112 -11.95 12.58 -0.45
N ILE A 113 -11.85 12.24 0.84
CA ILE A 113 -10.60 12.16 1.58
C ILE A 113 -9.72 11.01 1.05
N CYS A 114 -10.31 9.85 0.81
CA CYS A 114 -9.61 8.69 0.24
C CYS A 114 -9.05 9.01 -1.15
N GLN A 115 -9.83 9.67 -2.00
CA GLN A 115 -9.39 10.05 -3.35
C GLN A 115 -8.26 11.10 -3.29
N GLU A 116 -8.39 12.14 -2.47
CA GLU A 116 -7.33 13.14 -2.27
C GLU A 116 -6.02 12.49 -1.79
N TRP A 117 -6.13 11.55 -0.85
CA TRP A 117 -4.97 10.83 -0.34
C TRP A 117 -4.31 9.97 -1.42
N GLN A 118 -5.11 9.28 -2.26
CA GLN A 118 -4.61 8.50 -3.39
C GLN A 118 -3.89 9.39 -4.41
N ASP A 119 -4.48 10.53 -4.77
CA ASP A 119 -3.91 11.48 -5.74
C ASP A 119 -2.59 12.07 -5.23
N ARG A 120 -2.50 12.37 -3.94
CA ARG A 120 -1.32 12.95 -3.32
C ARG A 120 -0.20 11.95 -3.10
N THR A 121 -0.52 10.73 -2.72
CA THR A 121 0.50 9.70 -2.39
C THR A 121 0.87 8.81 -3.55
N GLY A 122 0.00 8.65 -4.55
CA GLY A 122 0.14 7.69 -5.64
C GLY A 122 -0.21 6.24 -5.27
N PHE A 123 -0.62 5.98 -4.02
CA PHE A 123 -1.11 4.67 -3.61
C PHE A 123 -2.54 4.46 -4.09
N GLU A 124 -2.91 3.23 -4.41
CA GLU A 124 -4.29 2.84 -4.71
C GLU A 124 -4.89 2.15 -3.49
N LEU A 125 -6.11 2.57 -3.11
CA LEU A 125 -6.93 1.92 -2.10
C LEU A 125 -7.87 0.93 -2.79
N GLU A 126 -7.94 -0.28 -2.27
CA GLU A 126 -8.97 -1.26 -2.63
C GLU A 126 -9.98 -1.32 -1.47
N GLU A 127 -11.27 -1.17 -1.78
CA GLU A 127 -12.33 -1.20 -0.78
C GLU A 127 -13.06 -2.53 -0.82
N ASP A 128 -13.20 -3.13 0.37
CA ASP A 128 -14.03 -4.30 0.60
C ASP A 128 -15.12 -3.97 1.61
N THR A 129 -16.38 -4.24 1.27
CA THR A 129 -17.50 -4.09 2.19
C THR A 129 -17.65 -5.32 3.04
N ILE A 130 -17.62 -5.16 4.36
CA ILE A 130 -17.76 -6.24 5.34
C ILE A 130 -19.14 -6.15 5.99
N SER A 131 -19.91 -7.23 5.89
CA SER A 131 -21.27 -7.32 6.45
C SER A 131 -21.29 -7.77 7.91
N GLU A 132 -20.29 -8.52 8.37
CA GLU A 132 -20.26 -9.09 9.71
C GLU A 132 -18.82 -9.21 10.23
N ILE A 133 -18.62 -8.88 11.52
CA ILE A 133 -17.35 -9.05 12.22
C ILE A 133 -17.56 -10.01 13.37
N ILE A 134 -16.90 -11.16 13.32
CA ILE A 134 -16.94 -12.16 14.39
C ILE A 134 -15.65 -12.05 15.21
N GLN A 135 -15.77 -11.66 16.45
CA GLN A 135 -14.68 -11.70 17.41
C GLN A 135 -14.64 -13.06 18.10
N LYS A 136 -13.55 -13.80 17.89
CA LYS A 136 -13.30 -15.07 18.58
C LYS A 136 -12.50 -14.86 19.85
#